data_dbdca0d4472c4cd133896748079dc8c9
#
_entry.id   dbdca0d4472c4cd133896748079dc8c9
#
_cell.length_a   1.000
_cell.length_b   1.000
_cell.length_c   1.000
_cell.angle_alpha   90.00
_cell.angle_beta   90.00
_cell.angle_gamma   90.00
#
_symmetry.space_group_name_H-M   'P 1'
#
loop_
_entity.id
_entity.type
_entity.pdbx_description
1 polymer ?
#
loop_
_entity_poly.entity_id
_entity_poly.type
_entity_poly.pdbx_seq_one_letter_code
_entity_poly.pdbx_strand_id
1 'polypeptide(L)'
;MKAVVKSKQPLLSVKHHKAHLDFAYAHKDWTLEDCKKVVWSDETNINHLGSDEHKWVWKKAGEGLSDRLVEGIVKFGGGSLMMWGCMTWQGVGYATKIDGRMDGDLYLQILKDELLNSLQFYGLDPPDIIFQQDNDPKHTCKKVKDWLQEQDFHTMVWPAQSPDLNPIEHLWGYLKRRLADHDSSPKGIHELWERVQVDWEGIPVEECQKLI
;
A
#
# COMPACT_ATOMS: atom_id res chain seq x y z
N MET A 1 9.85 -33.18 9.92
CA MET A 1 10.06 -31.93 9.15
C MET A 1 8.70 -31.55 8.51
N LYS A 2 8.24 -30.29 8.65
CA LYS A 2 7.05 -29.78 7.92
C LYS A 2 7.56 -29.02 6.69
N ALA A 3 6.96 -29.27 5.53
CA ALA A 3 7.17 -28.44 4.37
C ALA A 3 6.54 -27.06 4.65
N VAL A 4 7.31 -25.99 4.45
CA VAL A 4 6.84 -24.60 4.58
C VAL A 4 7.07 -23.87 3.28
N VAL A 5 6.14 -22.98 2.92
CA VAL A 5 6.31 -22.11 1.75
C VAL A 5 7.43 -21.11 2.05
N LYS A 6 8.36 -20.96 1.10
CA LYS A 6 9.46 -20.01 1.23
C LYS A 6 8.91 -18.60 1.18
N SER A 7 9.09 -17.83 2.27
CA SER A 7 8.68 -16.43 2.30
C SER A 7 9.52 -15.61 1.31
N LYS A 8 8.87 -14.80 0.49
CA LYS A 8 9.53 -13.81 -0.37
C LYS A 8 9.74 -12.55 0.46
N GLN A 9 10.96 -12.31 0.88
CA GLN A 9 11.34 -11.08 1.60
C GLN A 9 12.52 -10.41 0.89
N PRO A 10 12.64 -9.07 0.96
CA PRO A 10 13.82 -8.37 0.45
C PRO A 10 15.10 -8.91 1.10
N LEU A 11 16.15 -9.03 0.30
CA LEU A 11 17.48 -9.38 0.83
C LEU A 11 18.07 -8.15 1.54
N LEU A 12 18.08 -8.21 2.87
CA LEU A 12 18.61 -7.14 3.70
C LEU A 12 20.13 -7.24 3.79
N SER A 13 20.83 -6.15 3.49
CA SER A 13 22.25 -5.98 3.77
C SER A 13 22.48 -5.64 5.24
N VAL A 14 23.74 -5.77 5.72
CA VAL A 14 24.13 -5.33 7.07
C VAL A 14 23.78 -3.86 7.33
N LYS A 15 23.88 -3.01 6.30
CA LYS A 15 23.48 -1.59 6.37
C LYS A 15 21.97 -1.45 6.60
N HIS A 16 21.14 -2.27 5.91
CA HIS A 16 19.69 -2.25 6.11
C HIS A 16 19.32 -2.70 7.53
N HIS A 17 19.88 -3.81 8.01
CA HIS A 17 19.65 -4.26 9.39
C HIS A 17 19.99 -3.20 10.44
N LYS A 18 21.11 -2.48 10.25
CA LYS A 18 21.47 -1.38 11.14
C LYS A 18 20.44 -0.24 11.07
N ALA A 19 20.02 0.17 9.87
CA ALA A 19 19.03 1.23 9.70
C ALA A 19 17.68 0.86 10.34
N HIS A 20 17.23 -0.40 10.21
CA HIS A 20 16.02 -0.90 10.89
C HIS A 20 16.16 -0.84 12.41
N LEU A 21 17.32 -1.25 12.93
CA LEU A 21 17.57 -1.20 14.37
C LEU A 21 17.62 0.24 14.89
N ASP A 22 18.29 1.15 14.16
CA ASP A 22 18.37 2.57 14.50
C ASP A 22 16.96 3.21 14.49
N PHE A 23 16.11 2.84 13.51
CA PHE A 23 14.72 3.26 13.44
C PHE A 23 13.92 2.75 14.66
N ALA A 24 14.04 1.47 15.00
CA ALA A 24 13.35 0.89 16.15
C ALA A 24 13.77 1.59 17.46
N TYR A 25 15.05 1.90 17.62
CA TYR A 25 15.54 2.63 18.80
C TYR A 25 15.03 4.08 18.84
N ALA A 26 14.95 4.76 17.70
CA ALA A 26 14.44 6.13 17.61
C ALA A 26 12.95 6.24 18.00
N HIS A 27 12.19 5.16 17.77
CA HIS A 27 10.74 5.12 18.01
C HIS A 27 10.33 4.23 19.20
N LYS A 28 11.28 3.68 19.97
CA LYS A 28 11.01 2.72 21.07
C LYS A 28 10.12 3.29 22.18
N ASP A 29 10.14 4.61 22.37
CA ASP A 29 9.39 5.30 23.41
C ASP A 29 8.10 5.94 22.85
N TRP A 30 7.77 5.70 21.56
CA TRP A 30 6.55 6.19 20.96
C TRP A 30 5.32 5.55 21.62
N THR A 31 4.35 6.38 21.87
CA THR A 31 3.05 5.99 22.39
C THR A 31 2.06 5.82 21.23
N LEU A 32 0.90 5.25 21.53
CA LEU A 32 -0.20 5.22 20.56
C LEU A 32 -0.56 6.63 20.06
N GLU A 33 -0.50 7.64 20.92
CA GLU A 33 -0.80 9.04 20.54
C GLU A 33 0.23 9.59 19.53
N ASP A 34 1.48 9.15 19.60
CA ASP A 34 2.50 9.51 18.61
C ASP A 34 2.23 8.80 17.27
N CYS A 35 1.88 7.50 17.32
CA CYS A 35 1.53 6.73 16.13
C CYS A 35 0.29 7.27 15.41
N LYS A 36 -0.70 7.78 16.14
CA LYS A 36 -1.92 8.40 15.57
C LYS A 36 -1.65 9.63 14.70
N LYS A 37 -0.51 10.29 14.89
CA LYS A 37 -0.11 11.45 14.09
C LYS A 37 0.46 11.08 12.74
N VAL A 38 0.77 9.80 12.52
CA VAL A 38 1.42 9.38 11.28
C VAL A 38 0.41 9.20 10.16
N VAL A 39 0.72 9.81 9.04
CA VAL A 39 0.06 9.54 7.75
C VAL A 39 0.95 8.57 6.99
N TRP A 40 0.47 7.35 6.84
CA TRP A 40 1.17 6.26 6.15
C TRP A 40 0.79 6.26 4.67
N SER A 41 1.77 6.20 3.79
CA SER A 41 1.53 6.20 2.35
C SER A 41 2.37 5.17 1.61
N ASP A 42 1.87 4.71 0.47
CA ASP A 42 2.61 3.82 -0.42
C ASP A 42 1.90 3.69 -1.77
N GLU A 43 2.54 2.98 -2.72
CA GLU A 43 1.94 2.52 -3.95
C GLU A 43 1.71 1.01 -3.93
N THR A 44 0.64 0.59 -4.60
CA THR A 44 0.40 -0.84 -4.83
C THR A 44 -0.01 -1.12 -6.27
N ASN A 45 0.34 -2.32 -6.74
CA ASN A 45 -0.19 -2.86 -7.97
C ASN A 45 -1.38 -3.79 -7.67
N ILE A 46 -2.45 -3.64 -8.44
CA ILE A 46 -3.62 -4.48 -8.40
C ILE A 46 -3.76 -5.17 -9.76
N ASN A 47 -3.68 -6.48 -9.76
CA ASN A 47 -3.82 -7.25 -11.00
C ASN A 47 -5.28 -7.32 -11.42
N HIS A 48 -5.53 -7.12 -12.71
CA HIS A 48 -6.87 -7.22 -13.31
C HIS A 48 -7.44 -8.65 -13.25
N LEU A 49 -6.58 -9.65 -13.41
CA LEU A 49 -6.94 -11.07 -13.37
C LEU A 49 -5.99 -11.83 -12.45
N GLY A 50 -6.57 -12.51 -11.47
CA GLY A 50 -5.82 -13.32 -10.51
C GLY A 50 -5.37 -12.56 -9.27
N SER A 51 -5.43 -13.25 -8.14
CA SER A 51 -4.81 -12.80 -6.89
C SER A 51 -3.29 -12.98 -7.01
N ASP A 52 -2.51 -12.06 -6.46
CA ASP A 52 -1.07 -12.25 -6.25
C ASP A 52 -0.78 -13.40 -5.28
N GLU A 53 -1.80 -13.90 -4.60
CA GLU A 53 -1.76 -15.03 -3.70
C GLU A 53 -2.18 -16.33 -4.42
N HIS A 54 -1.46 -17.41 -4.13
CA HIS A 54 -1.81 -18.76 -4.64
C HIS A 54 -3.18 -19.16 -4.10
N LYS A 55 -4.18 -19.31 -5.00
CA LYS A 55 -5.47 -19.89 -4.62
C LYS A 55 -5.31 -21.36 -4.31
N TRP A 56 -5.47 -21.74 -3.06
CA TRP A 56 -5.46 -23.15 -2.64
C TRP A 56 -6.81 -23.78 -2.91
N VAL A 57 -6.82 -24.87 -3.67
CA VAL A 57 -8.02 -25.70 -3.90
C VAL A 57 -7.77 -27.12 -3.40
N TRP A 58 -8.76 -27.67 -2.70
CA TRP A 58 -8.71 -29.06 -2.27
C TRP A 58 -8.92 -29.98 -3.45
N LYS A 59 -7.91 -30.76 -3.80
CA LYS A 59 -7.97 -31.78 -4.86
C LYS A 59 -8.09 -33.18 -4.24
N LYS A 60 -9.04 -33.96 -4.71
CA LYS A 60 -9.16 -35.39 -4.32
C LYS A 60 -8.10 -36.22 -5.04
N ALA A 61 -7.61 -37.28 -4.39
CA ALA A 61 -6.69 -38.22 -5.02
C ALA A 61 -7.39 -38.84 -6.25
N GLY A 62 -6.72 -38.78 -7.42
CA GLY A 62 -7.26 -39.30 -8.70
C GLY A 62 -8.21 -38.31 -9.43
N GLU A 63 -8.49 -37.13 -8.88
CA GLU A 63 -9.30 -36.12 -9.56
C GLU A 63 -8.51 -35.53 -10.74
N GLY A 64 -9.10 -35.50 -11.95
CA GLY A 64 -8.55 -34.84 -13.13
C GLY A 64 -8.60 -33.32 -12.99
N LEU A 65 -8.04 -32.60 -13.99
CA LEU A 65 -8.16 -31.15 -14.09
C LEU A 65 -9.60 -30.80 -14.47
N SER A 66 -10.34 -30.20 -13.56
CA SER A 66 -11.68 -29.67 -13.77
C SER A 66 -11.61 -28.13 -13.72
N ASP A 67 -12.65 -27.45 -14.25
CA ASP A 67 -12.73 -25.98 -14.25
C ASP A 67 -12.55 -25.37 -12.85
N ARG A 68 -12.89 -26.14 -11.80
CA ARG A 68 -12.66 -25.78 -10.40
C ARG A 68 -11.17 -25.76 -10.02
N LEU A 69 -10.34 -26.55 -10.69
CA LEU A 69 -8.90 -26.73 -10.41
C LEU A 69 -8.01 -25.95 -11.38
N VAL A 70 -8.60 -25.30 -12.38
CA VAL A 70 -7.89 -24.54 -13.42
C VAL A 70 -8.34 -23.11 -13.40
N GLU A 71 -7.42 -22.20 -13.16
CA GLU A 71 -7.65 -20.77 -13.34
C GLU A 71 -7.36 -20.42 -14.81
N GLY A 72 -8.32 -19.81 -15.48
CA GLY A 72 -8.14 -19.41 -16.88
C GLY A 72 -7.04 -18.35 -17.03
N ILE A 73 -5.99 -18.67 -17.78
CA ILE A 73 -4.97 -17.69 -18.14
C ILE A 73 -5.44 -16.98 -19.40
N VAL A 74 -5.66 -15.66 -19.31
CA VAL A 74 -5.90 -14.83 -20.50
C VAL A 74 -4.55 -14.54 -21.15
N LYS A 75 -4.40 -14.96 -22.44
CA LYS A 75 -3.27 -14.54 -23.26
C LYS A 75 -3.23 -13.00 -23.28
N PHE A 76 -2.05 -12.43 -22.96
CA PHE A 76 -1.78 -10.99 -22.81
C PHE A 76 -2.10 -10.38 -21.43
N GLY A 77 -1.97 -11.17 -20.39
CA GLY A 77 -2.02 -10.76 -18.97
C GLY A 77 -2.96 -9.57 -18.74
N GLY A 78 -4.05 -9.75 -18.07
CA GLY A 78 -5.13 -8.77 -17.97
C GLY A 78 -4.79 -7.37 -17.46
N GLY A 79 -3.57 -6.89 -17.64
CA GLY A 79 -3.10 -5.60 -17.15
C GLY A 79 -2.99 -5.55 -15.62
N SER A 80 -2.26 -4.61 -15.13
CA SER A 80 -2.25 -4.23 -13.72
C SER A 80 -2.55 -2.75 -13.60
N LEU A 81 -3.23 -2.38 -12.54
CA LEU A 81 -3.48 -1.01 -12.15
C LEU A 81 -2.50 -0.67 -11.03
N MET A 82 -1.76 0.41 -11.18
CA MET A 82 -0.98 1.00 -10.11
C MET A 82 -1.79 2.11 -9.44
N MET A 83 -1.80 2.16 -8.13
CA MET A 83 -2.44 3.23 -7.37
C MET A 83 -1.53 3.69 -6.25
N TRP A 84 -1.68 4.96 -5.87
CA TRP A 84 -1.17 5.52 -4.64
C TRP A 84 -2.33 5.73 -3.66
N GLY A 85 -2.05 5.61 -2.37
CA GLY A 85 -3.00 5.93 -1.32
C GLY A 85 -2.31 6.19 0.01
N CYS A 86 -3.07 6.73 0.95
CA CYS A 86 -2.61 6.93 2.31
C CYS A 86 -3.65 6.51 3.34
N MET A 87 -3.19 6.26 4.56
CA MET A 87 -4.05 5.96 5.70
C MET A 87 -3.62 6.75 6.93
N THR A 88 -4.58 7.05 7.77
CA THR A 88 -4.43 7.73 9.05
C THR A 88 -5.15 6.93 10.14
N TRP A 89 -5.01 7.35 11.39
CA TRP A 89 -5.85 6.82 12.48
C TRP A 89 -7.36 7.04 12.26
N GLN A 90 -7.74 8.11 11.54
CA GLN A 90 -9.12 8.46 11.25
C GLN A 90 -9.74 7.63 10.12
N GLY A 91 -8.91 6.92 9.33
CA GLY A 91 -9.34 6.09 8.22
C GLY A 91 -8.42 6.20 7.00
N VAL A 92 -8.90 5.70 5.87
CA VAL A 92 -8.19 5.81 4.58
C VAL A 92 -8.33 7.22 4.02
N GLY A 93 -7.24 7.76 3.49
CA GLY A 93 -7.27 9.03 2.75
C GLY A 93 -7.68 8.83 1.29
N TYR A 94 -7.64 9.91 0.53
CA TYR A 94 -7.84 9.83 -0.91
C TYR A 94 -6.79 8.94 -1.56
N ALA A 95 -7.19 8.30 -2.66
CA ALA A 95 -6.33 7.42 -3.45
C ALA A 95 -6.49 7.75 -4.92
N THR A 96 -5.43 7.60 -5.68
CA THR A 96 -5.45 7.89 -7.11
C THR A 96 -4.79 6.78 -7.93
N LYS A 97 -5.33 6.59 -9.14
CA LYS A 97 -4.75 5.69 -10.13
C LYS A 97 -3.55 6.36 -10.78
N ILE A 98 -2.49 5.58 -10.97
CA ILE A 98 -1.28 6.03 -11.64
C ILE A 98 -1.28 5.48 -13.06
N ASP A 99 -1.46 6.35 -14.04
CA ASP A 99 -1.40 5.99 -15.44
C ASP A 99 0.04 6.12 -15.98
N GLY A 100 0.56 5.03 -16.50
CA GLY A 100 1.90 4.98 -17.03
C GLY A 100 3.00 4.92 -15.96
N ARG A 101 4.11 5.64 -16.19
CA ARG A 101 5.26 5.65 -15.27
C ARG A 101 5.20 6.85 -14.34
N MET A 102 5.18 6.62 -13.05
CA MET A 102 5.30 7.68 -12.05
C MET A 102 6.74 8.18 -11.98
N ASP A 103 6.91 9.48 -12.13
CA ASP A 103 8.14 10.22 -11.89
C ASP A 103 7.95 11.19 -10.70
N GLY A 104 8.98 12.01 -10.43
CA GLY A 104 8.91 12.95 -9.31
C GLY A 104 7.90 14.09 -9.52
N ASP A 105 7.53 14.44 -10.76
CA ASP A 105 6.52 15.48 -11.03
C ASP A 105 5.13 14.96 -10.74
N LEU A 106 4.80 13.77 -11.24
CA LEU A 106 3.53 13.11 -10.96
C LEU A 106 3.38 12.80 -9.48
N TYR A 107 4.45 12.31 -8.83
CA TYR A 107 4.42 12.08 -7.38
C TYR A 107 4.14 13.36 -6.59
N LEU A 108 4.82 14.46 -6.93
CA LEU A 108 4.55 15.75 -6.31
C LEU A 108 3.11 16.22 -6.51
N GLN A 109 2.54 15.98 -7.71
CA GLN A 109 1.13 16.30 -7.97
C GLN A 109 0.19 15.47 -7.09
N ILE A 110 0.46 14.17 -6.96
CA ILE A 110 -0.29 13.26 -6.06
C ILE A 110 -0.27 13.78 -4.62
N LEU A 111 0.90 14.19 -4.11
CA LEU A 111 0.98 14.73 -2.76
C LEU A 111 0.15 16.01 -2.60
N LYS A 112 0.14 16.90 -3.59
CA LYS A 112 -0.64 18.14 -3.57
C LYS A 112 -2.14 17.90 -3.64
N ASP A 113 -2.55 16.93 -4.45
CA ASP A 113 -3.97 16.67 -4.68
C ASP A 113 -4.52 15.70 -3.62
N GLU A 114 -3.89 14.54 -3.44
CA GLU A 114 -4.49 13.48 -2.61
C GLU A 114 -4.09 13.60 -1.12
N LEU A 115 -2.81 13.86 -0.83
CA LEU A 115 -2.36 13.96 0.57
C LEU A 115 -2.99 15.18 1.24
N LEU A 116 -2.86 16.38 0.65
CA LEU A 116 -3.39 17.59 1.29
C LEU A 116 -4.92 17.56 1.41
N ASN A 117 -5.63 17.03 0.40
CA ASN A 117 -7.08 16.83 0.48
C ASN A 117 -7.46 15.83 1.58
N SER A 118 -6.67 14.76 1.79
CA SER A 118 -6.89 13.81 2.88
C SER A 118 -6.74 14.47 4.25
N LEU A 119 -5.71 15.30 4.45
CA LEU A 119 -5.53 16.06 5.67
C LEU A 119 -6.71 17.01 5.91
N GLN A 120 -7.12 17.73 4.89
CA GLN A 120 -8.26 18.64 4.97
C GLN A 120 -9.57 17.89 5.28
N PHE A 121 -9.81 16.75 4.64
CA PHE A 121 -11.02 15.93 4.85
C PHE A 121 -11.16 15.48 6.31
N TYR A 122 -10.06 15.07 6.94
CA TYR A 122 -10.05 14.63 8.32
C TYR A 122 -9.85 15.78 9.34
N GLY A 123 -9.69 17.03 8.87
CA GLY A 123 -9.41 18.16 9.73
C GLY A 123 -8.09 18.00 10.51
N LEU A 124 -7.09 17.37 9.90
CA LEU A 124 -5.78 17.16 10.49
C LEU A 124 -4.93 18.43 10.32
N ASP A 125 -4.40 18.93 11.42
CA ASP A 125 -3.59 20.14 11.42
C ASP A 125 -2.15 19.80 10.97
N PRO A 126 -1.62 20.38 9.89
CA PRO A 126 -0.30 20.06 9.36
C PRO A 126 0.84 20.02 10.38
N PRO A 127 0.98 20.97 11.33
CA PRO A 127 2.04 20.91 12.34
C PRO A 127 2.01 19.66 13.24
N ASP A 128 0.86 19.01 13.37
CA ASP A 128 0.69 17.81 14.20
C ASP A 128 0.92 16.50 13.45
N ILE A 129 1.20 16.59 12.12
CA ILE A 129 1.32 15.42 11.25
C ILE A 129 2.77 14.99 11.06
N ILE A 130 2.96 13.67 11.04
CA ILE A 130 4.20 13.03 10.63
C ILE A 130 3.90 12.26 9.34
N PHE A 131 4.44 12.72 8.21
CA PHE A 131 4.24 12.08 6.93
C PHE A 131 5.28 10.99 6.69
N GLN A 132 4.83 9.77 6.39
CA GLN A 132 5.69 8.64 6.03
C GLN A 132 5.64 8.43 4.51
N GLN A 133 6.81 8.28 3.91
CA GLN A 133 7.02 7.80 2.54
C GLN A 133 8.31 6.97 2.50
N ASP A 134 8.46 6.13 1.49
CA ASP A 134 9.70 5.36 1.30
C ASP A 134 10.82 6.19 0.64
N ASN A 135 11.98 5.54 0.42
CA ASN A 135 13.17 6.19 -0.16
C ASN A 135 13.27 6.00 -1.69
N ASP A 136 12.17 5.76 -2.40
CA ASP A 136 12.22 5.70 -3.87
C ASP A 136 12.84 6.99 -4.44
N PRO A 137 13.70 6.91 -5.47
CA PRO A 137 14.31 8.09 -6.10
C PRO A 137 13.31 9.17 -6.54
N LYS A 138 12.08 8.79 -6.93
CA LYS A 138 11.02 9.74 -7.27
C LYS A 138 10.51 10.51 -6.05
N HIS A 139 10.45 9.88 -4.87
CA HIS A 139 10.05 10.51 -3.60
C HIS A 139 11.15 11.39 -3.01
N THR A 140 12.40 11.04 -3.28
CA THR A 140 13.58 11.74 -2.72
C THR A 140 14.24 12.72 -3.68
N CYS A 141 13.64 12.97 -4.85
CA CYS A 141 14.15 13.97 -5.80
C CYS A 141 14.06 15.39 -5.21
N LYS A 142 14.88 16.31 -5.73
CA LYS A 142 15.02 17.67 -5.18
C LYS A 142 13.68 18.39 -5.06
N LYS A 143 12.87 18.38 -6.12
CA LYS A 143 11.58 19.10 -6.13
C LYS A 143 10.59 18.63 -5.06
N VAL A 144 10.55 17.32 -4.80
CA VAL A 144 9.69 16.74 -3.75
C VAL A 144 10.22 17.13 -2.37
N LYS A 145 11.54 17.03 -2.16
CA LYS A 145 12.17 17.45 -0.90
C LYS A 145 11.96 18.94 -0.61
N ASP A 146 12.17 19.80 -1.61
CA ASP A 146 11.98 21.24 -1.47
C ASP A 146 10.53 21.53 -1.08
N TRP A 147 9.55 20.89 -1.76
CA TRP A 147 8.14 21.07 -1.42
C TRP A 147 7.78 20.51 -0.03
N LEU A 148 8.28 19.34 0.36
CA LEU A 148 8.04 18.78 1.70
C LEU A 148 8.61 19.69 2.81
N GLN A 149 9.73 20.38 2.56
CA GLN A 149 10.29 21.35 3.50
C GLN A 149 9.47 22.63 3.62
N GLU A 150 8.67 22.96 2.60
CA GLU A 150 7.76 24.11 2.62
C GLU A 150 6.46 23.82 3.37
N GLN A 151 6.19 22.52 3.64
CA GLN A 151 5.00 22.12 4.41
C GLN A 151 5.30 22.20 5.92
N ASP A 152 4.27 22.47 6.69
CA ASP A 152 4.37 22.56 8.15
C ASP A 152 4.40 21.21 8.87
N PHE A 153 4.18 20.09 8.16
CA PHE A 153 4.24 18.75 8.75
C PHE A 153 5.65 18.14 8.74
N HIS A 154 5.91 17.24 9.67
CA HIS A 154 7.18 16.53 9.75
C HIS A 154 7.23 15.36 8.77
N THR A 155 8.35 15.17 8.06
CA THR A 155 8.58 13.98 7.24
C THR A 155 9.39 12.95 8.03
N MET A 156 8.89 11.72 8.10
CA MET A 156 9.54 10.62 8.83
C MET A 156 10.84 10.19 8.13
N VAL A 157 11.88 9.98 8.91
CA VAL A 157 13.13 9.36 8.42
C VAL A 157 12.89 7.85 8.31
N TRP A 158 12.69 7.37 7.07
CA TRP A 158 12.31 5.99 6.79
C TRP A 158 13.51 5.11 6.46
N PRO A 159 13.65 3.90 7.05
CA PRO A 159 14.69 2.96 6.68
C PRO A 159 14.40 2.34 5.30
N ALA A 160 15.46 2.08 4.53
CA ALA A 160 15.29 1.46 3.21
C ALA A 160 14.93 -0.02 3.34
N GLN A 161 14.18 -0.55 2.38
CA GLN A 161 13.73 -1.96 2.32
C GLN A 161 12.90 -2.39 3.54
N SER A 162 11.90 -1.59 3.92
CA SER A 162 11.08 -1.77 5.13
C SER A 162 9.57 -1.83 4.85
N PRO A 163 9.09 -2.63 3.89
CA PRO A 163 7.64 -2.78 3.69
C PRO A 163 6.96 -3.41 4.91
N ASP A 164 7.69 -4.25 5.65
CA ASP A 164 7.24 -4.90 6.89
C ASP A 164 6.97 -3.91 8.05
N LEU A 165 7.52 -2.71 7.99
CA LEU A 165 7.28 -1.64 8.96
C LEU A 165 6.14 -0.71 8.54
N ASN A 166 5.66 -0.79 7.29
CA ASN A 166 4.62 0.08 6.77
C ASN A 166 3.24 -0.58 6.92
N PRO A 167 2.38 -0.08 7.84
CA PRO A 167 1.08 -0.70 8.10
C PRO A 167 0.14 -0.69 6.88
N ILE A 168 0.30 0.22 5.93
CA ILE A 168 -0.53 0.29 4.73
C ILE A 168 -0.39 -0.95 3.85
N GLU A 169 0.73 -1.69 3.93
CA GLU A 169 0.91 -2.95 3.21
C GLU A 169 -0.12 -4.02 3.64
N HIS A 170 -0.48 -4.04 4.92
CA HIS A 170 -1.57 -4.89 5.40
C HIS A 170 -2.94 -4.43 4.86
N LEU A 171 -3.11 -3.11 4.73
CA LEU A 171 -4.33 -2.54 4.17
C LEU A 171 -4.47 -2.85 2.68
N TRP A 172 -3.36 -2.86 1.92
CA TRP A 172 -3.34 -3.36 0.54
C TRP A 172 -3.79 -4.82 0.44
N GLY A 173 -3.33 -5.66 1.37
CA GLY A 173 -3.79 -7.06 1.47
C GLY A 173 -5.29 -7.16 1.76
N TYR A 174 -5.82 -6.29 2.63
CA TYR A 174 -7.25 -6.21 2.91
C TYR A 174 -8.05 -5.81 1.65
N LEU A 175 -7.65 -4.76 0.97
CA LEU A 175 -8.27 -4.29 -0.28
C LEU A 175 -8.29 -5.39 -1.36
N LYS A 176 -7.14 -6.05 -1.58
CA LYS A 176 -7.02 -7.13 -2.57
C LYS A 176 -7.93 -8.32 -2.27
N ARG A 177 -8.13 -8.65 -0.99
CA ARG A 177 -9.09 -9.70 -0.60
C ARG A 177 -10.53 -9.28 -0.91
N ARG A 178 -10.93 -8.05 -0.57
CA ARG A 178 -12.28 -7.53 -0.93
C ARG A 178 -12.53 -7.58 -2.43
N LEU A 179 -11.56 -7.14 -3.22
CA LEU A 179 -11.64 -7.20 -4.68
C LEU A 179 -11.78 -8.64 -5.21
N ALA A 180 -11.15 -9.61 -4.55
CA ALA A 180 -11.24 -11.03 -4.90
C ALA A 180 -12.60 -11.66 -4.52
N ASP A 181 -13.32 -11.08 -3.57
CA ASP A 181 -14.63 -11.55 -3.11
C ASP A 181 -15.79 -11.10 -4.02
N HIS A 182 -15.54 -10.27 -5.04
CA HIS A 182 -16.56 -9.92 -6.03
C HIS A 182 -16.96 -11.14 -6.87
N ASP A 183 -18.27 -11.31 -7.13
CA ASP A 183 -18.84 -12.48 -7.83
C ASP A 183 -18.32 -12.66 -9.27
N SER A 184 -17.79 -11.59 -9.87
CA SER A 184 -17.30 -11.60 -11.25
C SER A 184 -16.00 -10.82 -11.40
N SER A 185 -15.13 -11.27 -12.30
CA SER A 185 -13.94 -10.49 -12.68
C SER A 185 -14.34 -9.20 -13.39
N PRO A 186 -13.61 -8.08 -13.19
CA PRO A 186 -13.87 -6.83 -13.90
C PRO A 186 -13.64 -7.02 -15.41
N LYS A 187 -14.40 -6.30 -16.25
CA LYS A 187 -14.30 -6.41 -17.72
C LYS A 187 -13.12 -5.65 -18.31
N GLY A 188 -12.44 -4.84 -17.51
CA GLY A 188 -11.29 -4.06 -17.95
C GLY A 188 -10.74 -3.19 -16.83
N ILE A 189 -9.66 -2.46 -17.13
CA ILE A 189 -8.95 -1.62 -16.16
C ILE A 189 -9.84 -0.50 -15.57
N HIS A 190 -10.80 -0.01 -16.34
CA HIS A 190 -11.73 1.03 -15.89
C HIS A 190 -12.68 0.52 -14.82
N GLU A 191 -13.34 -0.63 -15.08
CA GLU A 191 -14.22 -1.27 -14.09
C GLU A 191 -13.42 -1.73 -12.86
N LEU A 192 -12.18 -2.20 -13.05
CA LEU A 192 -11.31 -2.52 -11.93
C LEU A 192 -11.08 -1.29 -11.04
N TRP A 193 -10.79 -0.12 -11.64
CA TRP A 193 -10.59 1.10 -10.88
C TRP A 193 -11.85 1.55 -10.13
N GLU A 194 -13.02 1.49 -10.76
CA GLU A 194 -14.29 1.79 -10.10
C GLU A 194 -14.52 0.91 -8.86
N ARG A 195 -14.25 -0.40 -8.97
CA ARG A 195 -14.33 -1.33 -7.82
C ARG A 195 -13.30 -1.01 -6.75
N VAL A 196 -12.07 -0.69 -7.15
CA VAL A 196 -11.01 -0.29 -6.23
C VAL A 196 -11.41 0.93 -5.42
N GLN A 197 -11.98 1.96 -6.04
CA GLN A 197 -12.43 3.17 -5.35
C GLN A 197 -13.53 2.84 -4.33
N VAL A 198 -14.55 2.08 -4.73
CA VAL A 198 -15.64 1.67 -3.82
C VAL A 198 -15.12 0.84 -2.66
N ASP A 199 -14.26 -0.14 -2.91
CA ASP A 199 -13.71 -1.01 -1.87
C ASP A 199 -12.73 -0.28 -0.96
N TRP A 200 -11.94 0.66 -1.50
CA TRP A 200 -11.03 1.51 -0.73
C TRP A 200 -11.80 2.43 0.21
N GLU A 201 -12.74 3.21 -0.31
CA GLU A 201 -13.57 4.12 0.49
C GLU A 201 -14.44 3.37 1.51
N GLY A 202 -14.81 2.13 1.20
CA GLY A 202 -15.57 1.25 2.09
C GLY A 202 -14.74 0.52 3.15
N ILE A 203 -13.44 0.82 3.33
CA ILE A 203 -12.63 0.24 4.40
C ILE A 203 -13.06 0.86 5.75
N PRO A 204 -13.47 0.05 6.74
CA PRO A 204 -13.84 0.56 8.06
C PRO A 204 -12.62 1.21 8.76
N VAL A 205 -12.87 2.29 9.49
CA VAL A 205 -11.81 2.99 10.26
C VAL A 205 -11.12 2.05 11.25
N GLU A 206 -11.84 1.09 11.79
CA GLU A 206 -11.33 0.10 12.74
C GLU A 206 -10.21 -0.77 12.12
N GLU A 207 -10.22 -0.97 10.80
CA GLU A 207 -9.13 -1.69 10.14
C GLU A 207 -7.83 -0.85 10.13
N CYS A 208 -7.91 0.45 9.90
CA CYS A 208 -6.77 1.35 10.04
C CYS A 208 -6.26 1.38 11.48
N GLN A 209 -7.17 1.49 12.47
CA GLN A 209 -6.83 1.57 13.89
C GLN A 209 -6.22 0.28 14.46
N LYS A 210 -6.52 -0.88 13.89
CA LYS A 210 -5.88 -2.15 14.27
C LYS A 210 -4.44 -2.27 13.80
N LEU A 211 -4.07 -1.51 12.78
CA LEU A 211 -2.75 -1.57 12.14
C LEU A 211 -1.78 -0.55 12.73
N ILE A 212 -2.28 0.53 13.32
CA ILE A 212 -1.55 1.60 14.00
C ILE A 212 -1.50 1.33 15.51
#